data_86e67deba4a02e4d12b34bbeafcc1355
#
_entry.id   86e67deba4a02e4d12b34bbeafcc1355
#
_cell.length_a   1.000
_cell.length_b   1.000
_cell.length_c   1.000
_cell.angle_alpha   90.00
_cell.angle_beta   90.00
_cell.angle_gamma   90.00
#
_symmetry.space_group_name_H-M   'P 1'
#
loop_
_entity.id
_entity.type
_entity.pdbx_description
1 polymer ?
#
loop_
_entity_poly.entity_id
_entity_poly.type
_entity_poly.pdbx_seq_one_letter_code
_entity_poly.pdbx_strand_id
1 'polypeptide(L)'
;KLPKETVAQIIEAFCGRMESYGYYTTLYTYASFLNYKVDDRIFDKYDIWVAHYNTSKPAFNRNYGLWQYSCTGSVWGITGNVDRDYVYLDYERIIKNAHLNGF
;
A
#
# COMPACT_ATOMS: atom_id res chain seq x y z
N LYS A 1 22.44 -0.67 6.22
CA LYS A 1 21.04 -0.20 6.15
C LYS A 1 20.95 1.09 5.40
N LEU A 2 19.86 1.27 4.68
CA LEU A 2 19.67 2.46 3.86
C LEU A 2 19.14 3.62 4.71
N PRO A 3 19.64 4.84 4.49
CA PRO A 3 19.06 6.03 5.10
C PRO A 3 17.62 6.26 4.59
N LYS A 4 16.83 6.96 5.38
CA LYS A 4 15.46 7.32 5.02
C LYS A 4 15.36 8.02 3.68
N GLU A 5 16.29 8.94 3.43
CA GLU A 5 16.31 9.67 2.17
C GLU A 5 16.52 8.74 0.98
N THR A 6 17.43 7.77 1.10
CA THR A 6 17.67 6.80 0.04
C THR A 6 16.45 5.93 -0.22
N VAL A 7 15.77 5.49 0.85
CA VAL A 7 14.53 4.71 0.73
C VAL A 7 13.48 5.53 -0.01
N ALA A 8 13.31 6.80 0.35
CA ALA A 8 12.36 7.68 -0.33
C ALA A 8 12.69 7.84 -1.81
N GLN A 9 13.96 8.01 -2.14
CA GLN A 9 14.39 8.12 -3.54
C GLN A 9 14.08 6.86 -4.35
N ILE A 10 14.29 5.69 -3.75
CA ILE A 10 13.97 4.41 -4.41
C ILE A 10 12.47 4.31 -4.65
N ILE A 11 11.66 4.62 -3.65
CA ILE A 11 10.20 4.59 -3.78
C ILE A 11 9.74 5.56 -4.87
N GLU A 12 10.24 6.79 -4.84
CA GLU A 12 9.87 7.80 -5.83
C GLU A 12 10.29 7.39 -7.25
N ALA A 13 11.47 6.80 -7.39
CA ALA A 13 11.94 6.34 -8.68
C ALA A 13 11.05 5.23 -9.25
N PHE A 14 10.73 4.24 -8.43
CA PHE A 14 9.89 3.13 -8.87
C PHE A 14 8.45 3.58 -9.13
N CYS A 15 7.83 4.22 -8.16
CA CYS A 15 6.43 4.65 -8.26
C CYS A 15 6.25 5.68 -9.38
N GLY A 16 7.18 6.63 -9.49
CA GLY A 16 7.14 7.63 -10.55
C GLY A 16 7.25 7.00 -11.93
N ARG A 17 8.10 5.97 -12.06
CA ARG A 17 8.24 5.25 -13.33
C ARG A 17 6.96 4.52 -13.69
N MET A 18 6.36 3.83 -12.72
CA MET A 18 5.09 3.12 -12.95
C MET A 18 3.98 4.10 -13.33
N GLU A 19 3.90 5.23 -12.65
CA GLU A 19 2.91 6.27 -12.99
C GLU A 19 3.13 6.83 -14.39
N SER A 20 4.39 6.98 -14.81
CA SER A 20 4.70 7.48 -16.15
C SER A 20 4.23 6.53 -17.24
N TYR A 21 4.03 5.26 -16.91
CA TYR A 21 3.46 4.28 -17.83
C TYR A 21 1.94 4.16 -17.69
N GLY A 22 1.32 4.99 -16.87
CA GLY A 22 -0.13 5.02 -16.75
C GLY A 22 -0.71 4.06 -15.73
N TYR A 23 0.08 3.63 -14.74
CA TYR A 23 -0.42 2.74 -13.68
C TYR A 23 -0.72 3.50 -12.41
N TYR A 24 -1.82 3.13 -11.76
CA TYR A 24 -2.09 3.56 -10.39
C TYR A 24 -1.14 2.82 -9.45
N THR A 25 -0.51 3.53 -8.53
CA THR A 25 0.58 2.97 -7.72
C THR A 25 0.26 3.08 -6.24
N THR A 26 0.50 2.00 -5.51
CA THR A 26 0.31 1.91 -4.07
C THR A 26 1.56 1.34 -3.44
N LEU A 27 1.98 1.88 -2.29
CA LEU A 27 3.10 1.34 -1.54
C LEU A 27 2.59 0.35 -0.50
N TYR A 28 3.02 -0.89 -0.60
CA TYR A 28 2.67 -1.96 0.33
C TYR A 28 3.84 -2.28 1.24
N THR A 29 3.66 -2.15 2.55
CA THR A 29 4.64 -2.61 3.54
C THR A 29 4.01 -2.64 4.93
N TYR A 30 4.80 -3.11 5.91
CA TYR A 30 4.36 -3.17 7.30
C TYR A 30 4.33 -1.79 7.95
N ALA A 31 3.43 -1.62 8.94
CA ALA A 31 3.30 -0.37 9.67
C ALA A 31 4.63 0.09 10.28
N SER A 32 5.42 -0.84 10.83
CA SER A 32 6.71 -0.48 11.41
C SER A 32 7.68 0.11 10.38
N PHE A 33 7.70 -0.46 9.17
CA PHE A 33 8.55 0.08 8.11
C PHE A 33 8.09 1.48 7.69
N LEU A 34 6.78 1.67 7.56
CA LEU A 34 6.22 2.99 7.23
C LEU A 34 6.61 4.04 8.28
N ASN A 35 6.51 3.68 9.55
CA ASN A 35 6.75 4.63 10.64
C ASN A 35 8.22 5.00 10.81
N TYR A 36 9.14 4.06 10.55
CA TYR A 36 10.55 4.26 10.90
C TYR A 36 11.47 4.40 9.71
N LYS A 37 11.07 3.95 8.53
CA LYS A 37 11.96 3.88 7.36
C LYS A 37 11.49 4.68 6.16
N VAL A 38 10.26 5.21 6.18
CA VAL A 38 9.70 5.93 5.05
C VAL A 38 9.53 7.40 5.41
N ASP A 39 10.10 8.28 4.60
CA ASP A 39 9.96 9.72 4.77
C ASP A 39 8.50 10.14 4.55
N ASP A 40 8.03 11.08 5.35
CA ASP A 40 6.64 11.53 5.33
C ASP A 40 6.19 12.05 3.96
N ARG A 41 7.09 12.57 3.15
CA ARG A 41 6.74 13.08 1.83
C ARG A 41 6.14 12.03 0.90
N ILE A 42 6.47 10.77 1.16
CA ILE A 42 5.92 9.65 0.37
C ILE A 42 4.41 9.53 0.60
N PHE A 43 3.96 9.75 1.83
CA PHE A 43 2.55 9.60 2.18
C PHE A 43 1.66 10.68 1.54
N ASP A 44 2.24 11.78 1.11
CA ASP A 44 1.53 12.83 0.40
C ASP A 44 1.42 12.56 -1.10
N LYS A 45 2.24 11.64 -1.62
CA LYS A 45 2.32 11.36 -3.06
C LYS A 45 1.63 10.07 -3.47
N TYR A 46 1.71 9.06 -2.63
CA TYR A 46 1.30 7.71 -3.02
C TYR A 46 0.32 7.15 -2.01
N ASP A 47 -0.61 6.36 -2.54
CA ASP A 47 -1.54 5.60 -1.71
C ASP A 47 -0.78 4.54 -0.92
N ILE A 48 -1.30 4.19 0.24
CA ILE A 48 -0.63 3.24 1.15
C ILE A 48 -1.52 2.02 1.36
N TRP A 49 -0.90 0.86 1.27
CA TRP A 49 -1.49 -0.42 1.62
C TRP A 49 -0.69 -0.95 2.81
N VAL A 50 -1.23 -0.72 4.01
CA VAL A 50 -0.50 -1.05 5.24
C VAL A 50 -0.79 -2.48 5.69
N ALA A 51 0.25 -3.20 6.08
CA ALA A 51 0.14 -4.52 6.68
C ALA A 51 0.40 -4.42 8.18
N HIS A 52 -0.56 -4.85 8.99
CA HIS A 52 -0.40 -4.90 10.43
C HIS A 52 -1.40 -5.91 10.98
N TYR A 53 -0.90 -6.96 11.62
CA TYR A 53 -1.70 -8.09 12.09
C TYR A 53 -1.93 -8.05 13.58
N ASN A 54 -2.99 -8.74 14.05
CA ASN A 54 -3.29 -8.91 15.47
C ASN A 54 -3.50 -7.59 16.20
N THR A 55 -4.18 -6.66 15.55
CA THR A 55 -4.48 -5.35 16.11
C THR A 55 -5.88 -4.92 15.66
N SER A 56 -6.50 -4.04 16.42
CA SER A 56 -7.83 -3.50 16.07
C SER A 56 -7.77 -2.44 14.99
N LYS A 57 -6.60 -1.81 14.81
CA LYS A 57 -6.36 -0.87 13.73
C LYS A 57 -4.85 -0.78 13.48
N PRO A 58 -4.41 -0.37 12.28
CA PRO A 58 -2.99 -0.24 12.02
C PRO A 58 -2.35 0.83 12.89
N ALA A 59 -1.12 0.58 13.34
CA ALA A 59 -0.32 1.59 14.05
C ALA A 59 0.33 2.54 13.03
N PHE A 60 -0.50 3.23 12.27
CA PHE A 60 -0.06 4.16 11.23
C PHE A 60 -1.06 5.32 11.18
N ASN A 61 -0.59 6.53 11.47
CA ASN A 61 -1.45 7.70 11.68
C ASN A 61 -1.69 8.54 10.41
N ARG A 62 -1.25 8.06 9.26
CA ARG A 62 -1.49 8.75 7.99
C ARG A 62 -2.59 8.01 7.22
N ASN A 63 -3.00 8.56 6.10
CA ASN A 63 -4.05 7.94 5.28
C ASN A 63 -3.56 6.67 4.61
N TYR A 64 -4.43 5.68 4.53
CA TYR A 64 -4.17 4.44 3.79
C TYR A 64 -5.46 3.99 3.11
N GLY A 65 -5.33 3.43 1.92
CA GLY A 65 -6.47 2.96 1.15
C GLY A 65 -6.80 1.49 1.38
N LEU A 66 -5.79 0.71 1.82
CA LEU A 66 -5.97 -0.71 2.11
C LEU A 66 -5.25 -1.06 3.41
N TRP A 67 -5.84 -1.99 4.15
CA TRP A 67 -5.22 -2.56 5.35
C TRP A 67 -5.26 -4.07 5.27
N GLN A 68 -4.09 -4.70 5.14
CA GLN A 68 -3.96 -6.15 5.26
C GLN A 68 -3.90 -6.49 6.75
N TYR A 69 -4.97 -7.08 7.25
CA TYR A 69 -5.09 -7.33 8.70
C TYR A 69 -4.76 -8.77 9.10
N SER A 70 -4.62 -9.66 8.13
CA SER A 70 -4.29 -11.07 8.41
C SER A 70 -3.63 -11.71 7.20
N CYS A 71 -2.68 -12.60 7.47
CA CYS A 71 -2.10 -13.49 6.47
C CYS A 71 -2.39 -14.97 6.79
N THR A 72 -3.26 -15.21 7.78
CA THR A 72 -3.62 -16.56 8.23
C THR A 72 -5.13 -16.80 8.15
N GLY A 73 -5.79 -16.07 7.26
CA GLY A 73 -7.23 -16.23 7.06
C GLY A 73 -7.58 -17.54 6.38
N SER A 74 -8.86 -17.86 6.43
CA SER A 74 -9.38 -19.05 5.79
C SER A 74 -10.59 -18.67 4.94
N VAL A 75 -10.64 -19.22 3.73
CA VAL A 75 -11.74 -18.97 2.79
C VAL A 75 -12.20 -20.31 2.24
N TRP A 76 -13.52 -20.50 2.24
CA TRP A 76 -14.10 -21.74 1.71
C TRP A 76 -13.69 -21.92 0.24
N GLY A 77 -13.25 -23.10 -0.10
CA GLY A 77 -12.82 -23.44 -1.45
C GLY A 77 -11.34 -23.26 -1.71
N ILE A 78 -10.60 -22.68 -0.75
CA ILE A 78 -9.14 -22.51 -0.85
C ILE A 78 -8.50 -23.25 0.31
N THR A 79 -7.52 -24.12 -0.01
CA THR A 79 -6.77 -24.85 1.00
C THR A 79 -5.57 -24.01 1.44
N GLY A 80 -5.42 -23.86 2.76
CA GLY A 80 -4.32 -23.10 3.34
C GLY A 80 -4.67 -21.67 3.69
N ASN A 81 -3.68 -20.93 4.12
CA ASN A 81 -3.85 -19.57 4.57
C ASN A 81 -4.05 -18.62 3.39
N VAL A 82 -4.87 -17.59 3.61
CA VAL A 82 -5.05 -16.51 2.66
C VAL A 82 -4.87 -15.18 3.37
N ASP A 83 -4.47 -14.17 2.63
CA ASP A 83 -4.41 -12.81 3.14
C ASP A 83 -5.81 -12.23 3.17
N ARG A 84 -6.08 -11.36 4.15
CA ARG A 84 -7.36 -10.67 4.26
C ARG A 84 -7.12 -9.19 4.44
N ASP A 85 -7.92 -8.39 3.74
CA ASP A 85 -7.75 -6.95 3.68
C ASP A 85 -9.08 -6.22 3.83
N TYR A 86 -9.00 -5.00 4.39
CA TYR A 86 -10.06 -4.00 4.23
C TYR A 86 -9.64 -3.03 3.13
N VAL A 87 -10.60 -2.68 2.28
CA VAL A 87 -10.40 -1.74 1.17
C VAL A 87 -11.31 -0.54 1.42
N TYR A 88 -10.71 0.64 1.53
CA TYR A 88 -11.43 1.85 1.93
C TYR A 88 -11.73 2.79 0.77
N LEU A 89 -11.12 2.58 -0.40
CA LEU A 89 -11.32 3.41 -1.57
C LEU A 89 -11.95 2.60 -2.71
N ASP A 90 -12.71 3.26 -3.55
CA ASP A 90 -13.29 2.64 -4.74
C ASP A 90 -12.24 2.68 -5.87
N TYR A 91 -11.31 1.74 -5.83
CA TYR A 91 -10.19 1.68 -6.79
C TYR A 91 -10.66 1.51 -8.21
N GLU A 92 -11.71 0.73 -8.44
CA GLU A 92 -12.23 0.54 -9.78
C GLU A 92 -12.65 1.88 -10.39
N ARG A 93 -13.40 2.67 -9.64
CA ARG A 93 -13.85 3.99 -10.11
C ARG A 93 -12.66 4.94 -10.29
N ILE A 94 -11.76 5.00 -9.31
CA ILE A 94 -10.60 5.89 -9.37
C ILE A 94 -9.75 5.60 -10.61
N ILE A 95 -9.45 4.33 -10.83
CA ILE A 95 -8.59 3.90 -11.93
C ILE A 95 -9.26 4.14 -13.28
N LYS A 96 -10.54 3.79 -13.40
CA LYS A 96 -11.27 3.99 -14.64
C LYS A 96 -11.49 5.46 -14.98
N ASN A 97 -11.83 6.28 -13.99
CA ASN A 97 -12.05 7.71 -14.21
C ASN A 97 -10.75 8.44 -14.60
N ALA A 98 -9.62 7.97 -14.12
CA ALA A 98 -8.32 8.54 -14.47
C ALA A 98 -7.71 7.92 -15.72
N HIS A 99 -8.38 6.96 -16.33
CA HIS A 99 -7.89 6.23 -17.52
C HIS A 99 -6.53 5.58 -17.28
N LEU A 100 -6.34 5.03 -16.08
CA LEU A 100 -5.11 4.33 -15.71
C LEU A 100 -5.27 2.83 -15.95
N ASN A 101 -4.17 2.08 -15.87
CA ASN A 101 -4.11 0.62 -16.00
C ASN A 101 -4.76 0.09 -17.28
N GLY A 102 -4.73 0.88 -18.35
CA GLY A 102 -5.32 0.48 -19.63
C GLY A 102 -6.80 0.79 -19.79
N PHE A 103 -7.38 1.48 -18.82
CA PHE A 103 -8.77 1.91 -18.92
C PHE A 103 -8.87 3.36 -19.49
#